data_83fa9612cdee0751966c0ce93043ecb0
#
_entry.id   83fa9612cdee0751966c0ce93043ecb0
#
_cell.length_a   1.000
_cell.length_b   1.000
_cell.length_c   1.000
_cell.angle_alpha   90.00
_cell.angle_beta   90.00
_cell.angle_gamma   90.00
#
_symmetry.space_group_name_H-M   'P 1'
#
loop_
_entity.id
_entity.type
_entity.pdbx_description
1 polymer ?
#
loop_
_entity_poly.entity_id
_entity_poly.type
_entity_poly.pdbx_seq_one_letter_code
_entity_poly.pdbx_strand_id
1 'polypeptide(L)'
;MSKLPSNLLDADLNSPPDQGPLGNVAHELLSNSWAFFWPKFYAYKELHMLAEQRKHSLAEALSSASKSLCILSTCAFSLLAGQAYGQVGPAEKDELTFGFIKLTDMAPLAIAYEKGYFEDEGLYVTLQAQANWKVLLDGVIDGQLDGAHMLAGQPLAATIGYGTQAHIVTPLSMDLNGNGITVSNSIWEAMRPNIPMHDGKPVHPIKADALKPVVDAYRARGEAFNMGMVFPVSTHNYELRYWLAAGDVHPGFYAPERGDSSGMLEAQVQLSVTPPPQMPATLEAGTILGYSVGEPWNQQAIFKGIGVPVITDYEIWKNNPEKVFGMTEAFTQENPNTSIRIVKAMLRAGKWLDDNNNGNREEAARILSRGAYVGADYEVIANSMTGTFEYEKGDAREVPDFNVFFRYNATYPYYSDAIWYLTQMRRWGQISETKSDEWYIEQAKRVYKPAIYEAAAKGLIAQGYMNAADFPDFDTESGFRPTTDEFIDGVPYDGNQPNAYLKSMKIGLQ
;
A
#
# COMPACT_ATOMS: atom_id res chain seq x y z
N MET A 1 -34.06 -32.49 32.67
CA MET A 1 -34.61 -31.87 33.89
C MET A 1 -34.09 -30.45 33.88
N SER A 2 -34.78 -29.38 33.81
CA SER A 2 -36.18 -28.91 33.80
C SER A 2 -36.12 -27.50 33.19
N LYS A 3 -36.83 -27.29 32.09
CA LYS A 3 -38.10 -26.57 31.99
C LYS A 3 -37.99 -25.04 32.05
N LEU A 4 -38.29 -24.46 30.88
CA LEU A 4 -38.87 -23.13 30.58
C LEU A 4 -40.18 -22.87 31.37
N PRO A 5 -40.71 -21.63 31.44
CA PRO A 5 -41.66 -21.13 30.45
C PRO A 5 -41.45 -19.62 30.10
N SER A 6 -41.67 -19.15 28.89
CA SER A 6 -42.81 -18.84 28.01
C SER A 6 -43.89 -17.91 28.57
N ASN A 7 -44.22 -16.93 27.71
CA ASN A 7 -45.46 -16.14 27.56
C ASN A 7 -45.41 -14.69 28.09
N LEU A 8 -45.98 -13.72 27.48
CA LEU A 8 -47.04 -13.39 26.49
C LEU A 8 -47.07 -11.85 26.46
N LEU A 9 -47.45 -11.05 25.60
CA LEU A 9 -48.40 -10.90 24.52
C LEU A 9 -48.35 -9.49 23.96
N ASP A 10 -48.68 -9.39 22.73
CA ASP A 10 -49.13 -8.26 21.92
C ASP A 10 -49.88 -7.11 22.62
N ALA A 11 -49.71 -5.92 22.08
CA ALA A 11 -50.78 -4.96 21.82
C ALA A 11 -50.39 -3.89 20.80
N ASP A 12 -51.00 -4.01 19.64
CA ASP A 12 -51.32 -2.91 18.71
C ASP A 12 -52.09 -1.81 19.43
N LEU A 13 -51.94 -0.55 19.00
CA LEU A 13 -53.02 0.41 18.85
C LEU A 13 -52.60 1.65 18.03
N ASN A 14 -53.12 1.66 16.82
CA ASN A 14 -53.37 2.86 15.98
C ASN A 14 -54.52 3.68 16.57
N SER A 15 -54.45 4.99 16.41
CA SER A 15 -55.49 5.96 16.03
C SER A 15 -55.58 7.22 16.89
N PRO A 16 -55.99 8.38 16.29
CA PRO A 16 -55.81 9.71 16.85
C PRO A 16 -57.02 10.21 17.62
N PRO A 17 -56.92 11.25 18.42
CA PRO A 17 -58.10 11.94 18.94
C PRO A 17 -58.35 13.33 18.26
N ASP A 18 -59.42 13.39 17.84
CA ASP A 18 -60.66 14.15 17.71
C ASP A 18 -60.61 15.67 17.99
N GLN A 19 -61.41 16.33 17.13
CA GLN A 19 -61.72 17.79 17.11
C GLN A 19 -62.89 18.11 18.03
N GLY A 20 -62.95 19.37 18.42
CA GLY A 20 -64.18 20.07 18.64
C GLY A 20 -64.21 21.02 19.80
N PRO A 21 -65.22 21.91 19.86
CA PRO A 21 -65.49 23.02 18.95
C PRO A 21 -65.78 24.35 19.68
N LEU A 22 -66.36 25.30 18.94
CA LEU A 22 -67.05 26.54 19.35
C LEU A 22 -66.20 27.84 19.28
N GLY A 23 -66.66 28.93 18.72
CA GLY A 23 -67.94 29.27 18.10
C GLY A 23 -67.92 30.75 17.70
N ASN A 24 -68.70 31.00 16.74
CA ASN A 24 -69.09 32.32 16.17
C ASN A 24 -69.43 33.43 17.17
N VAL A 25 -69.23 34.69 16.77
CA VAL A 25 -70.16 35.84 16.77
C VAL A 25 -69.51 36.90 15.87
N ALA A 26 -69.94 37.19 14.70
CA ALA A 26 -71.04 37.87 14.05
C ALA A 26 -70.94 39.39 14.15
N HIS A 27 -70.82 39.94 13.01
CA HIS A 27 -71.55 41.02 12.35
C HIS A 27 -71.85 42.34 13.09
N GLU A 28 -71.71 43.34 12.25
CA GLU A 28 -72.37 44.67 12.15
C GLU A 28 -71.69 45.84 12.82
N LEU A 29 -71.26 46.79 12.07
CA LEU A 29 -72.01 47.97 11.74
C LEU A 29 -71.34 48.83 10.68
N LEU A 30 -72.16 49.15 9.71
CA LEU A 30 -71.97 50.00 8.54
C LEU A 30 -71.94 51.51 8.91
N SER A 31 -71.34 52.22 8.03
CA SER A 31 -71.72 53.55 7.49
C SER A 31 -71.05 54.79 7.98
N ASN A 32 -70.63 55.47 6.94
CA ASN A 32 -70.54 56.99 6.80
C ASN A 32 -69.34 57.69 7.36
N SER A 33 -68.40 58.03 6.51
CA SER A 33 -68.24 59.47 6.08
C SER A 33 -67.13 59.65 5.06
N TRP A 34 -67.53 59.93 3.84
CA TRP A 34 -66.69 60.44 2.77
C TRP A 34 -66.41 61.88 3.08
N ALA A 35 -65.19 62.30 3.07
CA ALA A 35 -64.55 63.52 2.59
C ALA A 35 -63.37 63.96 3.49
N PHE A 36 -62.33 64.40 2.85
CA PHE A 36 -61.04 64.88 3.38
C PHE A 36 -59.98 63.86 3.66
N PHE A 37 -59.30 63.39 2.58
CA PHE A 37 -57.87 63.02 2.64
C PHE A 37 -57.28 62.78 1.23
N TRP A 38 -57.03 63.87 0.49
CA TRP A 38 -56.29 63.76 -0.74
C TRP A 38 -55.22 64.88 -0.88
N PRO A 39 -54.26 64.95 0.02
CA PRO A 39 -52.85 65.17 -0.39
C PRO A 39 -51.81 64.41 0.33
N LYS A 40 -52.11 63.51 1.27
CA LYS A 40 -51.05 62.75 1.99
C LYS A 40 -50.62 61.48 1.29
N PHE A 41 -51.31 61.00 0.27
CA PHE A 41 -51.00 59.75 -0.42
C PHE A 41 -49.85 59.87 -1.44
N TYR A 42 -49.60 61.08 -1.95
CA TYR A 42 -48.49 61.31 -2.89
C TYR A 42 -47.13 61.39 -2.17
N ALA A 43 -47.06 62.01 -1.07
CA ALA A 43 -45.83 62.15 -0.29
C ALA A 43 -45.38 60.83 0.33
N TYR A 44 -46.30 59.91 0.65
CA TYR A 44 -45.98 58.62 1.20
C TYR A 44 -45.43 57.67 0.14
N LYS A 45 -45.89 57.73 -1.12
CA LYS A 45 -45.43 56.91 -2.26
C LYS A 45 -44.00 57.29 -2.70
N GLU A 46 -43.69 58.63 -2.69
CA GLU A 46 -42.32 59.09 -2.99
C GLU A 46 -41.32 58.73 -1.89
N LEU A 47 -41.68 58.84 -0.63
CA LEU A 47 -40.83 58.43 0.49
C LEU A 47 -40.62 56.93 0.51
N HIS A 48 -41.63 56.15 0.14
CA HIS A 48 -41.48 54.68 0.06
C HIS A 48 -40.59 54.25 -1.12
N MET A 49 -40.71 54.92 -2.27
CA MET A 49 -39.84 54.63 -3.43
C MET A 49 -38.39 55.05 -3.16
N LEU A 50 -38.16 56.18 -2.49
CA LEU A 50 -36.81 56.62 -2.09
C LEU A 50 -36.19 55.69 -1.01
N ALA A 51 -37.00 55.15 -0.12
CA ALA A 51 -36.56 54.18 0.87
C ALA A 51 -36.21 52.83 0.28
N GLU A 52 -37.00 52.36 -0.70
CA GLU A 52 -36.72 51.12 -1.46
C GLU A 52 -35.49 51.27 -2.37
N GLN A 53 -35.31 52.39 -3.07
CA GLN A 53 -34.10 52.66 -3.85
C GLN A 53 -32.83 52.75 -2.96
N ARG A 54 -32.91 53.31 -1.77
CA ARG A 54 -31.78 53.32 -0.80
C ARG A 54 -31.49 51.92 -0.29
N LYS A 55 -32.48 51.07 -0.04
CA LYS A 55 -32.29 49.69 0.36
C LYS A 55 -31.63 48.87 -0.76
N HIS A 56 -32.02 49.04 -2.03
CA HIS A 56 -31.38 48.39 -3.15
C HIS A 56 -29.91 48.80 -3.34
N SER A 57 -29.64 50.14 -3.27
CA SER A 57 -28.27 50.63 -3.39
C SER A 57 -27.36 50.19 -2.23
N LEU A 58 -27.90 50.12 -0.99
CA LEU A 58 -27.17 49.57 0.15
C LEU A 58 -26.95 48.07 0.04
N ALA A 59 -27.93 47.32 -0.47
CA ALA A 59 -27.80 45.88 -0.70
C ALA A 59 -26.78 45.56 -1.78
N GLU A 60 -26.73 46.36 -2.85
CA GLU A 60 -25.71 46.24 -3.90
C GLU A 60 -24.31 46.63 -3.41
N ALA A 61 -24.19 47.70 -2.63
CA ALA A 61 -22.94 48.10 -2.03
C ALA A 61 -22.41 47.09 -1.00
N LEU A 62 -23.29 46.50 -0.18
CA LEU A 62 -22.96 45.44 0.76
C LEU A 62 -22.62 44.13 0.04
N SER A 63 -23.32 43.82 -1.06
CA SER A 63 -23.01 42.65 -1.90
C SER A 63 -21.67 42.78 -2.62
N SER A 64 -21.33 43.96 -3.13
CA SER A 64 -20.04 44.22 -3.78
C SER A 64 -18.88 44.25 -2.75
N ALA A 65 -19.11 44.83 -1.57
CA ALA A 65 -18.13 44.83 -0.47
C ALA A 65 -17.88 43.42 0.07
N SER A 66 -18.94 42.58 0.19
CA SER A 66 -18.78 41.17 0.64
C SER A 66 -18.08 40.30 -0.42
N LYS A 67 -18.34 40.53 -1.72
CA LYS A 67 -17.63 39.83 -2.81
C LYS A 67 -16.16 40.24 -2.87
N SER A 68 -15.84 41.51 -2.68
CA SER A 68 -14.44 41.99 -2.63
C SER A 68 -13.72 41.50 -1.38
N LEU A 69 -14.40 41.38 -0.24
CA LEU A 69 -13.82 40.85 1.00
C LEU A 69 -13.62 39.32 0.91
N CYS A 70 -14.53 38.62 0.26
CA CYS A 70 -14.35 37.15 -0.02
C CYS A 70 -13.21 36.92 -1.01
N ILE A 71 -13.07 37.74 -2.05
CA ILE A 71 -11.97 37.59 -3.02
C ILE A 71 -10.62 37.93 -2.37
N LEU A 72 -10.55 38.98 -1.56
CA LEU A 72 -9.34 39.33 -0.78
C LEU A 72 -9.02 38.29 0.29
N SER A 73 -10.01 37.68 0.94
CA SER A 73 -9.83 36.61 1.91
C SER A 73 -9.37 35.31 1.22
N THR A 74 -9.95 34.96 0.06
CA THR A 74 -9.54 33.78 -0.71
C THR A 74 -8.15 33.96 -1.31
N CYS A 75 -7.81 35.14 -1.83
CA CYS A 75 -6.46 35.44 -2.32
C CYS A 75 -5.42 35.49 -1.19
N ALA A 76 -5.76 36.02 -0.01
CA ALA A 76 -4.88 36.02 1.15
C ALA A 76 -4.68 34.62 1.73
N PHE A 77 -5.73 33.79 1.73
CA PHE A 77 -5.61 32.37 2.11
C PHE A 77 -4.81 31.55 1.08
N SER A 78 -4.95 31.85 -0.22
CA SER A 78 -4.16 31.21 -1.28
C SER A 78 -2.69 31.65 -1.25
N LEU A 79 -2.40 32.90 -0.90
CA LEU A 79 -1.02 33.43 -0.76
C LEU A 79 -0.37 32.94 0.55
N LEU A 80 -1.13 32.76 1.64
CA LEU A 80 -0.65 32.15 2.87
C LEU A 80 -0.47 30.62 2.72
N ALA A 81 -1.33 29.95 1.96
CA ALA A 81 -1.15 28.54 1.62
C ALA A 81 0.07 28.32 0.70
N GLY A 82 0.36 29.25 -0.20
CA GLY A 82 1.53 29.16 -1.10
C GLY A 82 2.89 29.43 -0.43
N GLN A 83 2.92 30.06 0.75
CA GLN A 83 4.16 30.28 1.53
C GLN A 83 4.35 29.23 2.66
N ALA A 84 3.34 28.42 2.96
CA ALA A 84 3.41 27.40 4.01
C ALA A 84 3.99 26.05 3.56
N TYR A 85 4.24 25.84 2.27
CA TYR A 85 4.83 24.58 1.76
C TYR A 85 6.33 24.40 2.09
N GLY A 86 6.99 25.34 2.74
CA GLY A 86 8.41 25.25 3.11
C GLY A 86 8.71 24.86 4.56
N GLN A 87 7.74 24.95 5.48
CA GLN A 87 7.96 24.58 6.89
C GLN A 87 6.87 23.62 7.37
N VAL A 88 7.27 22.36 7.56
CA VAL A 88 6.42 21.37 8.25
C VAL A 88 6.23 21.84 9.70
N GLY A 89 4.98 21.93 10.15
CA GLY A 89 4.63 22.29 11.53
C GLY A 89 5.20 21.32 12.58
N PRO A 90 5.05 21.61 13.88
CA PRO A 90 5.42 20.65 14.92
C PRO A 90 4.63 19.34 14.75
N ALA A 91 5.21 18.24 15.21
CA ALA A 91 4.52 16.95 15.23
C ALA A 91 3.27 17.05 16.15
N GLU A 92 2.15 16.51 15.69
CA GLU A 92 0.92 16.38 16.50
C GLU A 92 1.07 15.24 17.52
N LYS A 93 1.76 14.18 17.12
CA LYS A 93 2.16 13.03 17.95
C LYS A 93 3.63 12.75 17.70
N ASP A 94 4.45 12.79 18.75
CA ASP A 94 5.90 12.63 18.67
C ASP A 94 6.40 11.27 19.21
N GLU A 95 5.66 10.62 20.13
CA GLU A 95 5.94 9.26 20.57
C GLU A 95 5.21 8.25 19.70
N LEU A 96 5.96 7.43 18.94
CA LEU A 96 5.44 6.55 17.91
C LEU A 96 5.93 5.11 18.09
N THR A 97 5.07 4.16 17.72
CA THR A 97 5.42 2.73 17.68
C THR A 97 5.22 2.20 16.27
N PHE A 98 6.30 1.66 15.66
CA PHE A 98 6.24 1.07 14.33
C PHE A 98 6.49 -0.43 14.36
N GLY A 99 5.65 -1.16 13.62
CA GLY A 99 5.77 -2.60 13.45
C GLY A 99 6.66 -2.98 12.26
N PHE A 100 7.38 -4.10 12.37
CA PHE A 100 8.13 -4.67 11.26
C PHE A 100 8.20 -6.21 11.33
N ILE A 101 8.48 -6.83 10.21
CA ILE A 101 8.84 -8.26 10.11
C ILE A 101 10.36 -8.37 9.91
N LYS A 102 10.97 -9.42 10.45
CA LYS A 102 12.42 -9.68 10.40
C LYS A 102 12.88 -10.06 8.99
N LEU A 103 13.10 -9.04 8.19
CA LEU A 103 13.52 -9.07 6.78
C LEU A 103 14.49 -7.91 6.53
N THR A 104 15.36 -8.01 5.53
CA THR A 104 16.33 -6.94 5.20
C THR A 104 15.66 -5.68 4.66
N ASP A 105 14.50 -5.80 4.08
CA ASP A 105 13.69 -4.69 3.53
C ASP A 105 13.11 -3.74 4.61
N MET A 106 13.19 -4.10 5.91
CA MET A 106 12.93 -3.17 6.99
C MET A 106 14.08 -2.16 7.24
N ALA A 107 15.17 -2.27 6.48
CA ALA A 107 16.37 -1.45 6.66
C ALA A 107 16.12 0.06 6.77
N PRO A 108 15.22 0.69 5.96
CA PRO A 108 14.94 2.11 6.13
C PRO A 108 14.48 2.50 7.53
N LEU A 109 13.67 1.65 8.21
CA LEU A 109 13.25 1.87 9.60
C LEU A 109 14.43 1.78 10.57
N ALA A 110 15.24 0.72 10.45
CA ALA A 110 16.39 0.51 11.30
C ALA A 110 17.42 1.65 11.15
N ILE A 111 17.70 2.07 9.92
CA ILE A 111 18.65 3.14 9.63
C ILE A 111 18.13 4.50 10.10
N ALA A 112 16.85 4.80 9.88
CA ALA A 112 16.26 6.04 10.37
C ALA A 112 16.36 6.14 11.90
N TYR A 113 16.17 5.02 12.60
CA TYR A 113 16.32 4.93 14.05
C TYR A 113 17.79 5.05 14.50
N GLU A 114 18.70 4.23 13.97
CA GLU A 114 20.11 4.16 14.41
C GLU A 114 20.91 5.41 14.01
N LYS A 115 20.51 6.13 12.97
CA LYS A 115 21.15 7.38 12.53
C LYS A 115 20.52 8.63 13.13
N GLY A 116 19.50 8.49 13.99
CA GLY A 116 18.83 9.62 14.62
C GLY A 116 17.97 10.45 13.69
N TYR A 117 17.56 9.91 12.52
CA TYR A 117 16.76 10.69 11.56
C TYR A 117 15.34 10.94 12.05
N PHE A 118 14.79 10.05 12.88
CA PHE A 118 13.52 10.29 13.55
C PHE A 118 13.62 11.42 14.57
N GLU A 119 14.68 11.39 15.41
CA GLU A 119 14.92 12.42 16.43
C GLU A 119 15.21 13.78 15.81
N ASP A 120 15.91 13.84 14.68
CA ASP A 120 16.11 15.09 13.90
C ASP A 120 14.79 15.72 13.44
N GLU A 121 13.77 14.90 13.24
CA GLU A 121 12.41 15.33 12.90
C GLU A 121 11.52 15.53 14.15
N GLY A 122 12.08 15.36 15.36
CA GLY A 122 11.36 15.50 16.63
C GLY A 122 10.41 14.34 16.91
N LEU A 123 10.74 13.13 16.44
CA LEU A 123 9.97 11.92 16.64
C LEU A 123 10.74 10.92 17.51
N TYR A 124 10.07 10.35 18.49
CA TYR A 124 10.61 9.33 19.39
C TYR A 124 9.98 7.97 19.06
N VAL A 125 10.71 7.18 18.29
CA VAL A 125 10.18 5.96 17.68
C VAL A 125 10.59 4.72 18.48
N THR A 126 9.64 3.81 18.71
CA THR A 126 9.88 2.45 19.16
C THR A 126 9.63 1.48 18.01
N LEU A 127 10.60 0.63 17.68
CA LEU A 127 10.47 -0.40 16.67
C LEU A 127 10.09 -1.75 17.32
N GLN A 128 9.02 -2.40 16.84
CA GLN A 128 8.51 -3.66 17.36
C GLN A 128 8.45 -4.74 16.29
N ALA A 129 9.23 -5.81 16.47
CA ALA A 129 9.13 -6.99 15.61
C ALA A 129 7.79 -7.70 15.83
N GLN A 130 7.10 -8.03 14.74
CA GLN A 130 5.83 -8.73 14.76
C GLN A 130 5.99 -10.18 14.32
N ALA A 131 5.11 -11.07 14.80
CA ALA A 131 5.20 -12.50 14.56
C ALA A 131 4.88 -12.90 13.10
N ASN A 132 3.98 -12.17 12.45
CA ASN A 132 3.56 -12.39 11.07
C ASN A 132 2.81 -11.16 10.54
N TRP A 133 2.52 -11.17 9.24
CA TRP A 133 1.88 -10.07 8.52
C TRP A 133 0.45 -9.75 8.95
N LYS A 134 -0.29 -10.77 9.43
CA LYS A 134 -1.64 -10.52 9.96
C LYS A 134 -1.60 -9.77 11.28
N VAL A 135 -0.76 -10.20 12.22
CA VAL A 135 -0.59 -9.54 13.52
C VAL A 135 -0.11 -8.10 13.33
N LEU A 136 0.78 -7.87 12.38
CA LEU A 136 1.28 -6.53 12.04
C LEU A 136 0.14 -5.63 11.52
N LEU A 137 -0.66 -6.12 10.57
CA LEU A 137 -1.79 -5.36 10.01
C LEU A 137 -2.84 -5.06 11.09
N ASP A 138 -3.23 -6.08 11.88
CA ASP A 138 -4.18 -5.92 12.97
C ASP A 138 -3.68 -4.88 13.98
N GLY A 139 -2.39 -4.89 14.32
CA GLY A 139 -1.76 -3.91 15.23
C GLY A 139 -1.89 -2.47 14.75
N VAL A 140 -1.80 -2.22 13.44
CA VAL A 140 -2.03 -0.88 12.85
C VAL A 140 -3.52 -0.53 12.87
N ILE A 141 -4.40 -1.47 12.52
CA ILE A 141 -5.85 -1.24 12.52
C ILE A 141 -6.36 -0.91 13.93
N ASP A 142 -5.86 -1.62 14.94
CA ASP A 142 -6.26 -1.48 16.34
C ASP A 142 -5.56 -0.30 17.05
N GLY A 143 -4.65 0.42 16.37
CA GLY A 143 -3.90 1.55 16.93
C GLY A 143 -2.83 1.15 17.96
N GLN A 144 -2.45 -0.12 18.03
CA GLN A 144 -1.29 -0.57 18.81
C GLN A 144 0.02 -0.19 18.15
N LEU A 145 0.00 -0.05 16.84
CA LEU A 145 1.09 0.45 16.00
C LEU A 145 0.61 1.71 15.27
N ASP A 146 1.39 2.76 15.28
CA ASP A 146 1.10 4.00 14.56
C ASP A 146 1.36 3.87 13.06
N GLY A 147 2.20 2.95 12.69
CA GLY A 147 2.53 2.60 11.32
C GLY A 147 3.35 1.33 11.25
N ALA A 148 3.57 0.81 10.08
CA ALA A 148 4.32 -0.42 9.91
C ALA A 148 4.95 -0.58 8.52
N HIS A 149 6.05 -1.31 8.49
CA HIS A 149 6.60 -1.98 7.33
C HIS A 149 5.60 -3.03 6.83
N MET A 150 4.96 -2.79 5.69
CA MET A 150 3.87 -3.63 5.17
C MET A 150 4.19 -4.19 3.80
N LEU A 151 3.63 -5.35 3.49
CA LEU A 151 3.50 -5.82 2.11
C LEU A 151 2.66 -4.82 1.31
N ALA A 152 3.11 -4.43 0.12
CA ALA A 152 2.43 -3.40 -0.68
C ALA A 152 0.97 -3.74 -1.03
N GLY A 153 0.62 -5.02 -1.10
CA GLY A 153 -0.75 -5.46 -1.29
C GLY A 153 -1.66 -5.37 -0.06
N GLN A 154 -1.11 -5.27 1.18
CA GLN A 154 -1.93 -5.26 2.40
C GLN A 154 -2.83 -4.02 2.53
N PRO A 155 -2.34 -2.78 2.35
CA PRO A 155 -3.18 -1.59 2.36
C PRO A 155 -4.31 -1.63 1.32
N LEU A 156 -4.00 -2.12 0.13
CA LEU A 156 -4.96 -2.26 -0.97
C LEU A 156 -6.05 -3.29 -0.61
N ALA A 157 -5.64 -4.48 -0.17
CA ALA A 157 -6.55 -5.55 0.22
C ALA A 157 -7.48 -5.13 1.36
N ALA A 158 -6.95 -4.50 2.42
CA ALA A 158 -7.74 -3.99 3.53
C ALA A 158 -8.73 -2.91 3.07
N THR A 159 -8.32 -2.00 2.19
CA THR A 159 -9.18 -0.91 1.70
C THR A 159 -10.32 -1.42 0.81
N ILE A 160 -10.10 -2.46 -0.01
CA ILE A 160 -11.17 -3.07 -0.82
C ILE A 160 -11.97 -4.14 -0.06
N GLY A 161 -11.61 -4.46 1.18
CA GLY A 161 -12.33 -5.41 2.04
C GLY A 161 -11.99 -6.89 1.81
N TYR A 162 -10.81 -7.21 1.25
CA TYR A 162 -10.36 -8.59 1.14
C TYR A 162 -9.65 -9.03 2.43
N GLY A 163 -10.21 -10.02 3.11
CA GLY A 163 -9.69 -10.59 4.37
C GLY A 163 -9.99 -9.75 5.60
N THR A 164 -9.90 -8.44 5.53
CA THR A 164 -10.30 -7.46 6.56
C THR A 164 -10.79 -6.19 5.90
N GLN A 165 -11.50 -5.35 6.64
CA GLN A 165 -11.99 -4.06 6.13
C GLN A 165 -11.41 -2.95 6.98
N ALA A 166 -10.45 -2.21 6.42
CA ALA A 166 -9.86 -1.03 7.05
C ALA A 166 -9.29 -0.10 5.98
N HIS A 167 -9.32 1.20 6.22
CA HIS A 167 -8.72 2.15 5.31
C HIS A 167 -7.27 2.43 5.72
N ILE A 168 -6.36 1.71 5.10
CA ILE A 168 -4.91 1.84 5.27
C ILE A 168 -4.36 2.59 4.07
N VAL A 169 -3.48 3.55 4.33
CA VAL A 169 -2.82 4.35 3.29
C VAL A 169 -1.31 4.23 3.39
N THR A 170 -0.63 4.49 2.29
CA THR A 170 0.82 4.58 2.25
C THR A 170 1.29 5.84 1.53
N PRO A 171 2.14 6.66 2.19
CA PRO A 171 2.79 7.79 1.56
C PRO A 171 4.13 7.46 0.92
N LEU A 172 4.64 6.22 1.10
CA LEU A 172 6.02 5.87 0.81
C LEU A 172 6.13 4.40 0.43
N SER A 173 6.75 4.09 -0.70
CA SER A 173 7.33 2.77 -0.98
C SER A 173 8.67 2.66 -0.25
N MET A 174 8.98 1.49 0.32
CA MET A 174 10.19 1.34 1.14
C MET A 174 11.38 0.81 0.35
N ASP A 175 11.11 0.01 -0.68
CA ASP A 175 12.14 -0.62 -1.50
C ASP A 175 11.60 -1.15 -2.83
N LEU A 176 12.55 -1.52 -3.69
CA LEU A 176 12.31 -2.34 -4.88
C LEU A 176 13.10 -3.63 -4.76
N ASN A 177 12.52 -4.71 -5.31
CA ASN A 177 13.12 -6.05 -5.35
C ASN A 177 13.38 -6.63 -3.93
N GLY A 178 14.32 -7.53 -3.78
CA GLY A 178 14.76 -8.04 -2.47
C GLY A 178 14.18 -9.40 -2.10
N ASN A 179 13.46 -10.07 -3.00
CA ASN A 179 12.90 -11.40 -2.82
C ASN A 179 13.58 -12.44 -3.70
N GLY A 180 13.41 -13.71 -3.34
CA GLY A 180 13.82 -14.83 -4.17
C GLY A 180 12.90 -16.02 -4.02
N ILE A 181 12.95 -16.91 -5.00
CA ILE A 181 12.31 -18.23 -4.97
C ILE A 181 13.38 -19.27 -4.75
N THR A 182 13.29 -19.97 -3.62
CA THR A 182 14.20 -21.04 -3.23
C THR A 182 13.49 -22.39 -3.32
N VAL A 183 14.16 -23.41 -3.82
CA VAL A 183 13.70 -24.80 -3.79
C VAL A 183 14.64 -25.67 -2.96
N SER A 184 14.16 -26.81 -2.45
CA SER A 184 14.99 -27.77 -1.74
C SER A 184 16.06 -28.36 -2.67
N ASN A 185 17.15 -28.86 -2.10
CA ASN A 185 18.21 -29.50 -2.88
C ASN A 185 17.68 -30.63 -3.75
N SER A 186 16.75 -31.45 -3.25
CA SER A 186 16.15 -32.55 -4.02
C SER A 186 15.36 -32.07 -5.25
N ILE A 187 14.65 -30.95 -5.11
CA ILE A 187 13.93 -30.31 -6.22
C ILE A 187 14.92 -29.69 -7.20
N TRP A 188 15.95 -28.99 -6.68
CA TRP A 188 17.02 -28.43 -7.50
C TRP A 188 17.69 -29.50 -8.41
N GLU A 189 18.11 -30.62 -7.83
CA GLU A 189 18.71 -31.73 -8.60
C GLU A 189 17.75 -32.31 -9.66
N ALA A 190 16.45 -32.35 -9.35
CA ALA A 190 15.44 -32.79 -10.31
C ALA A 190 15.17 -31.78 -11.43
N MET A 191 15.30 -30.47 -11.16
CA MET A 191 15.16 -29.39 -12.15
C MET A 191 16.37 -29.24 -13.05
N ARG A 192 17.58 -29.47 -12.52
CA ARG A 192 18.87 -29.15 -13.15
C ARG A 192 19.03 -29.71 -14.58
N PRO A 193 18.56 -30.94 -14.92
CA PRO A 193 18.62 -31.45 -16.30
C PRO A 193 17.83 -30.62 -17.32
N ASN A 194 16.89 -29.78 -16.86
CA ASN A 194 16.04 -28.96 -17.72
C ASN A 194 16.51 -27.48 -17.80
N ILE A 195 17.64 -27.16 -17.14
CA ILE A 195 18.17 -25.80 -17.06
C ILE A 195 19.34 -25.64 -18.04
N PRO A 196 19.34 -24.62 -18.90
CA PRO A 196 20.52 -24.31 -19.69
C PRO A 196 21.73 -23.99 -18.82
N MET A 197 22.89 -24.56 -19.18
CA MET A 197 24.16 -24.38 -18.46
C MET A 197 25.17 -23.65 -19.33
N HIS A 198 25.95 -22.77 -18.75
CA HIS A 198 27.09 -22.11 -19.37
C HIS A 198 28.26 -22.12 -18.40
N ASP A 199 29.43 -22.67 -18.83
CA ASP A 199 30.64 -22.84 -18.02
C ASP A 199 30.38 -23.51 -16.65
N GLY A 200 29.48 -24.51 -16.65
CA GLY A 200 29.14 -25.27 -15.45
C GLY A 200 28.17 -24.59 -14.50
N LYS A 201 27.71 -23.37 -14.82
CA LYS A 201 26.74 -22.59 -14.03
C LYS A 201 25.40 -22.53 -14.73
N PRO A 202 24.28 -22.48 -13.98
CA PRO A 202 22.96 -22.27 -14.56
C PRO A 202 22.86 -20.89 -15.22
N VAL A 203 22.20 -20.87 -16.38
CA VAL A 203 21.87 -19.61 -17.08
C VAL A 203 20.61 -19.01 -16.47
N HIS A 204 20.69 -17.76 -16.01
CA HIS A 204 19.58 -17.00 -15.48
C HIS A 204 19.00 -16.03 -16.52
N PRO A 205 17.69 -15.70 -16.42
CA PRO A 205 16.72 -16.17 -15.43
C PRO A 205 16.30 -17.64 -15.65
N ILE A 206 16.15 -18.41 -14.57
CA ILE A 206 15.60 -19.77 -14.63
C ILE A 206 14.07 -19.67 -14.66
N LYS A 207 13.46 -20.14 -15.77
CA LYS A 207 12.00 -20.16 -15.92
C LYS A 207 11.39 -21.40 -15.27
N ALA A 208 10.12 -21.30 -14.86
CA ALA A 208 9.41 -22.40 -14.20
C ALA A 208 9.08 -23.59 -15.13
N ASP A 209 9.31 -23.46 -16.44
CA ASP A 209 9.26 -24.60 -17.37
C ASP A 209 10.28 -25.68 -17.00
N ALA A 210 11.41 -25.31 -16.38
CA ALA A 210 12.37 -26.26 -15.82
C ALA A 210 11.82 -27.03 -14.61
N LEU A 211 10.90 -26.44 -13.84
CA LEU A 211 10.22 -27.08 -12.71
C LEU A 211 9.06 -27.97 -13.16
N LYS A 212 8.41 -27.65 -14.28
CA LYS A 212 7.19 -28.30 -14.74
C LYS A 212 7.30 -29.84 -14.80
N PRO A 213 8.35 -30.48 -15.38
CA PRO A 213 8.46 -31.93 -15.38
C PRO A 213 8.51 -32.53 -13.97
N VAL A 214 9.09 -31.83 -13.00
CA VAL A 214 9.18 -32.27 -11.61
C VAL A 214 7.78 -32.25 -10.97
N VAL A 215 7.02 -31.17 -11.16
CA VAL A 215 5.63 -31.05 -10.69
C VAL A 215 4.74 -32.15 -11.32
N ASP A 216 4.88 -32.36 -12.62
CA ASP A 216 4.12 -33.42 -13.32
C ASP A 216 4.45 -34.84 -12.78
N ALA A 217 5.72 -35.10 -12.41
CA ALA A 217 6.12 -36.34 -11.78
C ALA A 217 5.50 -36.53 -10.37
N TYR A 218 5.41 -35.47 -9.56
CA TYR A 218 4.69 -35.52 -8.27
C TYR A 218 3.21 -35.84 -8.48
N ARG A 219 2.55 -35.17 -9.41
CA ARG A 219 1.14 -35.43 -9.76
C ARG A 219 0.90 -36.85 -10.21
N ALA A 220 1.80 -37.39 -11.06
CA ALA A 220 1.70 -38.76 -11.54
C ALA A 220 1.77 -39.81 -10.43
N ARG A 221 2.44 -39.48 -9.30
CA ARG A 221 2.49 -40.33 -8.11
C ARG A 221 1.35 -40.08 -7.12
N GLY A 222 0.47 -39.09 -7.41
CA GLY A 222 -0.59 -38.65 -6.49
C GLY A 222 -0.05 -37.87 -5.28
N GLU A 223 1.13 -37.28 -5.37
CA GLU A 223 1.80 -36.50 -4.34
C GLU A 223 1.54 -35.03 -4.56
N ALA A 224 1.31 -34.27 -3.48
CA ALA A 224 1.16 -32.81 -3.54
C ALA A 224 2.53 -32.14 -3.67
N PHE A 225 2.60 -31.11 -4.52
CA PHE A 225 3.76 -30.22 -4.62
C PHE A 225 3.45 -28.93 -3.85
N ASN A 226 4.03 -28.80 -2.65
CA ASN A 226 3.75 -27.67 -1.74
C ASN A 226 4.89 -26.66 -1.77
N MET A 227 4.55 -25.36 -1.91
CA MET A 227 5.49 -24.26 -1.75
C MET A 227 4.98 -23.27 -0.70
N GLY A 228 5.91 -22.56 -0.06
CA GLY A 228 5.62 -21.53 0.93
C GLY A 228 5.50 -20.15 0.27
N MET A 229 4.60 -19.32 0.78
CA MET A 229 4.53 -17.88 0.53
C MET A 229 4.21 -17.17 1.84
N VAL A 230 4.50 -15.88 1.93
CA VAL A 230 4.43 -15.18 3.23
C VAL A 230 3.03 -14.69 3.61
N PHE A 231 2.21 -14.35 2.62
CA PHE A 231 0.84 -13.88 2.83
C PHE A 231 0.05 -13.83 1.51
N PRO A 232 -1.28 -14.05 1.50
CA PRO A 232 -2.08 -14.13 0.26
C PRO A 232 -2.04 -12.88 -0.63
N VAL A 233 -1.78 -11.70 -0.07
CA VAL A 233 -1.72 -10.42 -0.81
C VAL A 233 -0.30 -9.85 -0.86
N SER A 234 0.71 -10.72 -0.82
CA SER A 234 2.11 -10.33 -0.91
C SER A 234 2.65 -10.37 -2.33
N THR A 235 3.67 -9.57 -2.60
CA THR A 235 4.50 -9.66 -3.81
C THR A 235 5.02 -11.08 -3.99
N HIS A 236 5.54 -11.68 -2.93
CA HIS A 236 6.01 -13.07 -2.90
C HIS A 236 4.99 -14.09 -3.46
N ASN A 237 3.71 -13.96 -3.04
CA ASN A 237 2.65 -14.83 -3.56
C ASN A 237 2.37 -14.54 -5.04
N TYR A 238 2.31 -13.28 -5.42
CA TYR A 238 1.96 -12.92 -6.80
C TYR A 238 3.08 -13.21 -7.77
N GLU A 239 4.33 -13.00 -7.40
CA GLU A 239 5.50 -13.31 -8.23
C GLU A 239 5.76 -14.80 -8.32
N LEU A 240 5.59 -15.56 -7.23
CA LEU A 240 5.64 -17.02 -7.29
C LEU A 240 4.57 -17.56 -8.23
N ARG A 241 3.33 -17.05 -8.15
CA ARG A 241 2.24 -17.42 -9.07
C ARG A 241 2.54 -16.99 -10.51
N TYR A 242 3.13 -15.80 -10.68
CA TYR A 242 3.53 -15.29 -11.99
C TYR A 242 4.60 -16.18 -12.63
N TRP A 243 5.67 -16.48 -11.90
CA TRP A 243 6.75 -17.34 -12.33
C TRP A 243 6.26 -18.74 -12.71
N LEU A 244 5.44 -19.36 -11.85
CA LEU A 244 4.83 -20.68 -12.14
C LEU A 244 3.98 -20.62 -13.41
N ALA A 245 3.11 -19.64 -13.53
CA ALA A 245 2.22 -19.48 -14.69
C ALA A 245 2.99 -19.23 -16.00
N ALA A 246 4.07 -18.45 -15.95
CA ALA A 246 4.95 -18.20 -17.10
C ALA A 246 5.62 -19.51 -17.61
N GLY A 247 5.80 -20.50 -16.73
CA GLY A 247 6.31 -21.83 -17.06
C GLY A 247 5.23 -22.89 -17.28
N ASP A 248 3.98 -22.50 -17.53
CA ASP A 248 2.83 -23.42 -17.71
C ASP A 248 2.55 -24.33 -16.51
N VAL A 249 2.83 -23.85 -15.31
CA VAL A 249 2.48 -24.51 -14.05
C VAL A 249 1.35 -23.72 -13.37
N HIS A 250 0.21 -24.38 -13.14
CA HIS A 250 -0.95 -23.70 -12.57
C HIS A 250 -0.84 -23.55 -11.05
N PRO A 251 -0.80 -22.31 -10.50
CA PRO A 251 -0.60 -22.08 -9.06
C PRO A 251 -1.91 -22.10 -8.24
N GLY A 252 -3.05 -22.33 -8.90
CA GLY A 252 -4.38 -22.31 -8.29
C GLY A 252 -5.06 -20.94 -8.32
N PHE A 253 -6.35 -20.94 -7.92
CA PHE A 253 -7.19 -19.75 -7.78
C PHE A 253 -7.77 -19.66 -6.37
N TYR A 254 -8.00 -18.42 -5.92
CA TYR A 254 -8.88 -18.11 -4.80
C TYR A 254 -10.34 -18.09 -5.25
N ALA A 255 -11.23 -18.54 -4.40
CA ALA A 255 -12.68 -18.52 -4.66
C ALA A 255 -13.45 -18.07 -3.40
N PRO A 256 -13.27 -16.81 -2.93
CA PRO A 256 -13.82 -16.32 -1.67
C PRO A 256 -15.34 -16.39 -1.64
N GLU A 257 -16.04 -16.22 -2.76
CA GLU A 257 -17.50 -16.38 -2.88
C GLU A 257 -17.98 -17.80 -2.58
N ARG A 258 -17.11 -18.80 -2.74
CA ARG A 258 -17.36 -20.20 -2.41
C ARG A 258 -16.85 -20.56 -1.02
N GLY A 259 -16.36 -19.57 -0.26
CA GLY A 259 -15.74 -19.78 1.05
C GLY A 259 -14.31 -20.36 0.97
N ASP A 260 -13.69 -20.38 -0.22
CA ASP A 260 -12.32 -20.86 -0.41
C ASP A 260 -11.33 -19.70 -0.50
N SER A 261 -10.65 -19.46 0.61
CA SER A 261 -9.55 -18.48 0.71
C SER A 261 -8.16 -19.13 0.62
N SER A 262 -8.08 -20.43 0.28
CA SER A 262 -6.80 -21.15 0.23
C SER A 262 -5.96 -20.79 -0.99
N GLY A 263 -6.59 -20.39 -2.10
CA GLY A 263 -5.93 -20.12 -3.37
C GLY A 263 -5.42 -21.39 -4.08
N MET A 264 -6.01 -22.55 -3.77
CA MET A 264 -5.55 -23.86 -4.27
C MET A 264 -6.48 -24.49 -5.30
N LEU A 265 -7.57 -23.80 -5.67
CA LEU A 265 -8.49 -24.34 -6.68
C LEU A 265 -7.75 -24.55 -8.01
N GLU A 266 -7.80 -25.76 -8.56
CA GLU A 266 -7.10 -26.17 -9.79
C GLU A 266 -5.55 -26.16 -9.70
N ALA A 267 -4.97 -26.05 -8.52
CA ALA A 267 -3.53 -25.92 -8.33
C ALA A 267 -2.77 -27.21 -8.74
N GLN A 268 -1.69 -27.02 -9.50
CA GLN A 268 -0.64 -28.02 -9.70
C GLN A 268 0.44 -27.90 -8.61
N VAL A 269 0.66 -26.68 -8.13
CA VAL A 269 1.49 -26.35 -6.99
C VAL A 269 0.61 -25.68 -5.93
N GLN A 270 0.58 -26.25 -4.74
CA GLN A 270 -0.19 -25.73 -3.62
C GLN A 270 0.65 -24.73 -2.83
N LEU A 271 0.10 -23.54 -2.56
CA LEU A 271 0.80 -22.47 -1.86
C LEU A 271 0.26 -22.32 -0.44
N SER A 272 1.15 -22.36 0.55
CA SER A 272 0.80 -22.22 1.97
C SER A 272 1.49 -21.04 2.63
N VAL A 273 0.80 -20.39 3.58
CA VAL A 273 1.35 -19.25 4.33
C VAL A 273 2.38 -19.76 5.34
N THR A 274 3.59 -19.24 5.26
CA THR A 274 4.67 -19.51 6.23
C THR A 274 5.34 -18.18 6.59
N PRO A 275 5.49 -17.85 7.88
CA PRO A 275 6.21 -16.64 8.29
C PRO A 275 7.67 -16.65 7.79
N PRO A 276 8.23 -15.51 7.32
CA PRO A 276 9.56 -15.47 6.70
C PRO A 276 10.66 -16.17 7.49
N PRO A 277 10.86 -15.94 8.80
CA PRO A 277 11.94 -16.60 9.54
C PRO A 277 11.79 -18.14 9.67
N GLN A 278 10.59 -18.66 9.39
CA GLN A 278 10.30 -20.10 9.50
C GLN A 278 10.50 -20.84 8.15
N MET A 279 10.62 -20.10 7.04
CA MET A 279 10.75 -20.69 5.68
C MET A 279 11.89 -21.71 5.59
N PRO A 280 13.15 -21.40 5.99
CA PRO A 280 14.25 -22.36 5.91
C PRO A 280 13.99 -23.64 6.73
N ALA A 281 13.47 -23.51 7.95
CA ALA A 281 13.18 -24.69 8.79
C ALA A 281 12.04 -25.55 8.22
N THR A 282 11.04 -24.93 7.60
CA THR A 282 9.91 -25.63 6.98
C THR A 282 10.35 -26.37 5.70
N LEU A 283 11.30 -25.78 4.96
CA LEU A 283 11.96 -26.43 3.80
C LEU A 283 12.80 -27.63 4.25
N GLU A 284 13.64 -27.44 5.29
CA GLU A 284 14.50 -28.47 5.86
C GLU A 284 13.70 -29.68 6.37
N ALA A 285 12.53 -29.42 6.97
CA ALA A 285 11.59 -30.44 7.42
C ALA A 285 10.86 -31.16 6.28
N GLY A 286 10.98 -30.70 5.03
CA GLY A 286 10.28 -31.27 3.88
C GLY A 286 8.77 -31.00 3.84
N THR A 287 8.26 -30.08 4.68
CA THR A 287 6.83 -29.71 4.69
C THR A 287 6.48 -28.92 3.44
N ILE A 288 7.41 -28.09 2.97
CA ILE A 288 7.37 -27.40 1.68
C ILE A 288 8.59 -27.79 0.86
N LEU A 289 8.44 -27.78 -0.46
CA LEU A 289 9.48 -28.17 -1.42
C LEU A 289 10.23 -26.97 -2.01
N GLY A 290 9.70 -25.80 -1.77
CA GLY A 290 10.26 -24.50 -2.11
C GLY A 290 9.43 -23.41 -1.50
N TYR A 291 9.86 -22.14 -1.68
CA TYR A 291 9.15 -20.98 -1.18
C TYR A 291 9.55 -19.70 -1.93
N SER A 292 8.74 -18.65 -1.81
CA SER A 292 9.10 -17.27 -2.13
C SER A 292 9.14 -16.46 -0.85
N VAL A 293 10.25 -15.75 -0.61
CA VAL A 293 10.47 -14.97 0.61
C VAL A 293 11.48 -13.83 0.36
N GLY A 294 11.37 -12.76 1.17
CA GLY A 294 12.39 -11.71 1.22
C GLY A 294 13.67 -12.17 1.94
N GLU A 295 14.77 -11.41 1.69
CA GLU A 295 16.04 -11.70 2.34
C GLU A 295 15.98 -11.38 3.87
N PRO A 296 16.80 -12.10 4.66
CA PRO A 296 17.94 -12.97 4.27
C PRO A 296 17.61 -14.46 4.18
N TRP A 297 16.35 -14.84 4.08
CA TRP A 297 15.93 -16.23 4.29
C TRP A 297 16.21 -17.15 3.09
N ASN A 298 16.46 -16.60 1.88
CA ASN A 298 16.99 -17.37 0.76
C ASN A 298 18.48 -17.65 0.98
N GLN A 299 19.27 -16.65 1.35
CA GLN A 299 20.69 -16.80 1.66
C GLN A 299 20.90 -17.73 2.87
N GLN A 300 19.97 -17.72 3.84
CA GLN A 300 20.01 -18.65 4.98
C GLN A 300 19.88 -20.12 4.53
N ALA A 301 19.09 -20.40 3.49
CA ALA A 301 18.99 -21.76 2.97
C ALA A 301 20.30 -22.25 2.32
N ILE A 302 21.00 -21.37 1.59
CA ILE A 302 22.33 -21.66 1.04
C ILE A 302 23.34 -21.87 2.16
N PHE A 303 23.37 -20.97 3.13
CA PHE A 303 24.29 -21.05 4.27
C PHE A 303 24.14 -22.36 5.03
N LYS A 304 22.91 -22.82 5.23
CA LYS A 304 22.58 -24.10 5.83
C LYS A 304 22.79 -25.31 4.89
N GLY A 305 22.93 -25.09 3.60
CA GLY A 305 23.03 -26.14 2.58
C GLY A 305 21.75 -26.97 2.39
N ILE A 306 20.57 -26.36 2.58
CA ILE A 306 19.26 -27.02 2.51
C ILE A 306 18.43 -26.66 1.27
N GLY A 307 18.82 -25.62 0.54
CA GLY A 307 18.08 -25.17 -0.64
C GLY A 307 18.90 -24.26 -1.54
N VAL A 308 18.35 -24.00 -2.72
CA VAL A 308 18.96 -23.25 -3.81
C VAL A 308 17.95 -22.19 -4.30
N PRO A 309 18.26 -20.88 -4.25
CA PRO A 309 17.50 -19.88 -4.95
C PRO A 309 17.56 -20.08 -6.46
N VAL A 310 16.42 -20.31 -7.08
CA VAL A 310 16.33 -20.56 -8.52
C VAL A 310 16.11 -19.29 -9.33
N ILE A 311 15.56 -18.24 -8.71
CA ILE A 311 15.30 -16.96 -9.35
C ILE A 311 15.08 -15.88 -8.31
N THR A 312 15.47 -14.65 -8.62
CA THR A 312 15.13 -13.46 -7.86
C THR A 312 13.89 -12.77 -8.44
N ASP A 313 13.20 -11.98 -7.63
CA ASP A 313 12.10 -11.13 -8.09
C ASP A 313 12.56 -10.09 -9.12
N TYR A 314 13.80 -9.57 -8.98
CA TYR A 314 14.45 -8.71 -9.96
C TYR A 314 14.50 -9.35 -11.38
N GLU A 315 14.65 -10.69 -11.46
CA GLU A 315 14.65 -11.41 -12.73
C GLU A 315 13.24 -11.72 -13.24
N ILE A 316 12.23 -11.74 -12.35
CA ILE A 316 10.82 -11.91 -12.74
C ILE A 316 10.26 -10.59 -13.27
N TRP A 317 10.49 -9.50 -12.53
CA TRP A 317 10.07 -8.14 -12.84
C TRP A 317 11.09 -7.15 -12.29
N LYS A 318 11.95 -6.66 -13.15
CA LYS A 318 13.03 -5.73 -12.78
C LYS A 318 12.47 -4.46 -12.12
N ASN A 319 13.03 -4.11 -10.97
CA ASN A 319 12.61 -2.96 -10.16
C ASN A 319 11.13 -3.03 -9.72
N ASN A 320 10.67 -4.23 -9.39
CA ASN A 320 9.35 -4.42 -8.82
C ASN A 320 9.21 -3.73 -7.46
N PRO A 321 8.04 -3.11 -7.16
CA PRO A 321 7.76 -2.57 -5.82
C PRO A 321 7.54 -3.70 -4.84
N GLU A 322 8.05 -3.57 -3.60
CA GLU A 322 7.95 -4.67 -2.66
C GLU A 322 7.27 -4.27 -1.35
N LYS A 323 7.87 -3.39 -0.55
CA LYS A 323 7.30 -2.96 0.73
C LYS A 323 6.85 -1.51 0.69
N VAL A 324 5.89 -1.21 1.56
CA VAL A 324 5.39 0.14 1.79
C VAL A 324 5.37 0.45 3.28
N PHE A 325 5.41 1.72 3.64
CA PHE A 325 5.11 2.15 5.00
C PHE A 325 3.63 2.47 5.12
N GLY A 326 2.88 1.64 5.84
CA GLY A 326 1.43 1.75 5.98
C GLY A 326 1.00 2.37 7.30
N MET A 327 -0.02 3.23 7.23
CA MET A 327 -0.69 3.86 8.38
C MET A 327 -2.21 3.86 8.14
N THR A 328 -3.03 4.03 9.19
CA THR A 328 -4.46 4.27 8.96
C THR A 328 -4.67 5.65 8.32
N GLU A 329 -5.68 5.80 7.47
CA GLU A 329 -6.04 7.12 6.93
C GLU A 329 -6.38 8.11 8.04
N ALA A 330 -7.07 7.65 9.09
CA ALA A 330 -7.37 8.47 10.27
C ALA A 330 -6.11 9.03 10.91
N PHE A 331 -5.08 8.20 11.12
CA PHE A 331 -3.79 8.67 11.66
C PHE A 331 -3.19 9.79 10.81
N THR A 332 -3.17 9.65 9.49
CA THR A 332 -2.58 10.67 8.60
C THR A 332 -3.39 11.97 8.57
N GLN A 333 -4.70 11.90 8.77
CA GLN A 333 -5.58 13.08 8.84
C GLN A 333 -5.47 13.80 10.18
N GLU A 334 -5.35 13.07 11.28
CA GLU A 334 -5.19 13.60 12.63
C GLU A 334 -3.77 14.12 12.89
N ASN A 335 -2.76 13.53 12.22
CA ASN A 335 -1.34 13.81 12.43
C ASN A 335 -0.61 14.14 11.11
N PRO A 336 -1.03 15.17 10.36
CA PRO A 336 -0.47 15.44 9.04
C PRO A 336 1.01 15.85 9.09
N ASN A 337 1.44 16.67 10.05
CA ASN A 337 2.85 17.04 10.16
C ASN A 337 3.70 15.87 10.65
N THR A 338 3.22 15.07 11.58
CA THR A 338 3.86 13.83 12.01
C THR A 338 4.07 12.89 10.83
N SER A 339 3.06 12.69 9.99
CA SER A 339 3.14 11.84 8.79
C SER A 339 4.20 12.32 7.81
N ILE A 340 4.28 13.63 7.56
CA ILE A 340 5.33 14.22 6.70
C ILE A 340 6.72 14.01 7.32
N ARG A 341 6.88 14.18 8.63
CA ARG A 341 8.15 14.00 9.34
C ARG A 341 8.63 12.55 9.34
N ILE A 342 7.73 11.58 9.47
CA ILE A 342 8.04 10.16 9.31
C ILE A 342 8.62 9.91 7.93
N VAL A 343 7.96 10.39 6.86
CA VAL A 343 8.44 10.21 5.48
C VAL A 343 9.79 10.88 5.28
N LYS A 344 10.03 12.07 5.84
CA LYS A 344 11.34 12.75 5.77
C LYS A 344 12.47 11.89 6.36
N ALA A 345 12.28 11.32 7.54
CA ALA A 345 13.27 10.44 8.18
C ALA A 345 13.53 9.20 7.33
N MET A 346 12.49 8.58 6.79
CA MET A 346 12.58 7.38 5.96
C MET A 346 13.27 7.65 4.62
N LEU A 347 13.01 8.79 3.97
CA LEU A 347 13.69 9.20 2.72
C LEU A 347 15.20 9.38 2.93
N ARG A 348 15.60 10.00 4.03
CA ARG A 348 17.03 10.13 4.39
C ARG A 348 17.67 8.75 4.60
N ALA A 349 16.98 7.84 5.24
CA ALA A 349 17.46 6.48 5.47
C ALA A 349 17.60 5.69 4.17
N GLY A 350 16.60 5.74 3.29
CA GLY A 350 16.65 5.11 1.97
C GLY A 350 17.82 5.65 1.13
N LYS A 351 17.97 6.98 1.09
CA LYS A 351 19.10 7.60 0.39
C LYS A 351 20.45 7.15 0.97
N TRP A 352 20.60 7.16 2.28
CA TRP A 352 21.83 6.71 2.94
C TRP A 352 22.17 5.26 2.58
N LEU A 353 21.18 4.38 2.51
CA LEU A 353 21.37 2.97 2.11
C LEU A 353 21.94 2.84 0.70
N ASP A 354 21.52 3.69 -0.24
CA ASP A 354 21.91 3.62 -1.65
C ASP A 354 23.07 4.53 -2.02
N ASP A 355 23.48 5.43 -1.13
CA ASP A 355 24.59 6.38 -1.37
C ASP A 355 25.91 5.63 -1.64
N ASN A 356 26.79 6.28 -2.41
CA ASN A 356 28.12 5.77 -2.75
C ASN A 356 28.10 4.37 -3.40
N ASN A 357 27.08 4.12 -4.24
CA ASN A 357 26.90 2.83 -4.92
C ASN A 357 26.89 1.65 -3.92
N ASN A 358 25.93 1.68 -2.99
CA ASN A 358 25.78 0.73 -1.89
C ASN A 358 26.91 0.75 -0.83
N GLY A 359 27.73 1.81 -0.78
CA GLY A 359 28.90 1.88 0.11
C GLY A 359 28.58 1.78 1.61
N ASN A 360 27.34 2.07 2.01
CA ASN A 360 26.89 1.98 3.41
C ASN A 360 26.25 0.62 3.77
N ARG A 361 26.11 -0.30 2.80
CA ARG A 361 25.35 -1.56 2.98
C ARG A 361 26.01 -2.53 3.95
N GLU A 362 27.36 -2.52 4.07
CA GLU A 362 28.06 -3.31 5.11
C GLU A 362 27.68 -2.87 6.52
N GLU A 363 27.63 -1.56 6.77
CA GLU A 363 27.19 -1.02 8.06
C GLU A 363 25.72 -1.37 8.31
N ALA A 364 24.85 -1.24 7.30
CA ALA A 364 23.47 -1.63 7.39
C ALA A 364 23.31 -3.13 7.73
N ALA A 365 24.06 -4.01 7.09
CA ALA A 365 24.05 -5.44 7.36
C ALA A 365 24.47 -5.76 8.82
N ARG A 366 25.46 -5.03 9.36
CA ARG A 366 25.87 -5.16 10.78
C ARG A 366 24.79 -4.69 11.75
N ILE A 367 24.08 -3.62 11.40
CA ILE A 367 22.94 -3.13 12.19
C ILE A 367 21.82 -4.18 12.17
N LEU A 368 21.43 -4.64 11.00
CA LEU A 368 20.34 -5.59 10.82
C LEU A 368 20.63 -6.97 11.45
N SER A 369 21.90 -7.38 11.57
CA SER A 369 22.26 -8.66 12.22
C SER A 369 22.01 -8.67 13.74
N ARG A 370 21.78 -7.51 14.35
CA ARG A 370 21.42 -7.45 15.77
C ARG A 370 20.05 -8.07 16.01
N GLY A 371 19.89 -8.75 17.16
CA GLY A 371 18.65 -9.42 17.54
C GLY A 371 17.41 -8.51 17.65
N ALA A 372 17.64 -7.20 17.85
CA ALA A 372 16.58 -6.18 17.86
C ALA A 372 15.92 -5.97 16.49
N TYR A 373 16.63 -6.29 15.41
CA TYR A 373 16.15 -6.15 14.02
C TYR A 373 15.92 -7.51 13.38
N VAL A 374 16.67 -7.86 12.32
CA VAL A 374 16.51 -9.15 11.61
C VAL A 374 17.04 -10.30 12.46
N GLY A 375 18.26 -10.15 13.02
CA GLY A 375 18.86 -11.12 13.92
C GLY A 375 19.38 -12.39 13.23
N ALA A 376 19.59 -12.37 11.92
CA ALA A 376 20.36 -13.38 11.20
C ALA A 376 21.84 -13.05 11.23
N ASP A 377 22.70 -14.04 10.95
CA ASP A 377 24.14 -13.85 10.90
C ASP A 377 24.55 -12.79 9.86
N TYR A 378 25.58 -12.00 10.21
CA TYR A 378 26.03 -10.92 9.34
C TYR A 378 26.36 -11.38 7.92
N GLU A 379 27.07 -12.50 7.77
CA GLU A 379 27.47 -13.06 6.48
C GLU A 379 26.26 -13.41 5.63
N VAL A 380 25.19 -13.90 6.25
CA VAL A 380 23.94 -14.26 5.55
C VAL A 380 23.23 -13.00 5.04
N ILE A 381 23.16 -11.96 5.86
CA ILE A 381 22.56 -10.67 5.47
C ILE A 381 23.42 -9.98 4.42
N ALA A 382 24.74 -9.95 4.59
CA ALA A 382 25.66 -9.27 3.69
C ALA A 382 25.64 -9.83 2.27
N ASN A 383 25.41 -11.14 2.13
CA ASN A 383 25.38 -11.83 0.84
C ASN A 383 24.37 -11.26 -0.17
N SER A 384 23.32 -10.59 0.29
CA SER A 384 22.32 -9.95 -0.59
C SER A 384 22.28 -8.42 -0.45
N MET A 385 22.70 -7.90 0.73
CA MET A 385 22.64 -6.45 1.00
C MET A 385 23.73 -5.65 0.28
N THR A 386 24.89 -6.27 0.00
CA THR A 386 26.08 -5.53 -0.46
C THR A 386 26.24 -5.48 -1.99
N GLY A 387 25.20 -5.88 -2.74
CA GLY A 387 25.21 -5.83 -4.20
C GLY A 387 25.66 -7.14 -4.87
N THR A 388 25.70 -8.22 -4.12
CA THR A 388 25.91 -9.59 -4.63
C THR A 388 24.72 -10.46 -4.26
N PHE A 389 24.57 -11.60 -4.95
CA PHE A 389 23.60 -12.62 -4.61
C PHE A 389 24.20 -14.00 -4.88
N GLU A 390 24.18 -14.86 -3.88
CA GLU A 390 24.64 -16.24 -4.03
C GLU A 390 23.47 -17.12 -4.47
N TYR A 391 23.58 -17.75 -5.65
CA TYR A 391 22.56 -18.65 -6.19
C TYR A 391 22.77 -20.11 -5.75
N GLU A 392 23.99 -20.58 -5.81
CA GLU A 392 24.45 -21.87 -5.22
C GLU A 392 25.67 -21.57 -4.36
N LYS A 393 26.02 -22.45 -3.45
CA LYS A 393 27.22 -22.32 -2.64
C LYS A 393 28.47 -22.17 -3.52
N GLY A 394 29.07 -20.97 -3.48
CA GLY A 394 30.23 -20.61 -4.30
C GLY A 394 29.88 -20.00 -5.67
N ASP A 395 28.60 -19.80 -6.00
CA ASP A 395 28.15 -19.07 -7.19
C ASP A 395 27.53 -17.72 -6.79
N ALA A 396 28.34 -16.87 -6.17
CA ALA A 396 27.97 -15.46 -5.93
C ALA A 396 28.12 -14.67 -7.22
N ARG A 397 27.11 -13.86 -7.54
CA ARG A 397 27.07 -13.00 -8.73
C ARG A 397 26.81 -11.54 -8.32
N GLU A 398 27.31 -10.60 -9.12
CA GLU A 398 27.01 -9.19 -8.93
C GLU A 398 25.57 -8.89 -9.36
N VAL A 399 24.76 -8.43 -8.40
CA VAL A 399 23.39 -7.96 -8.59
C VAL A 399 23.22 -6.68 -7.75
N PRO A 400 23.81 -5.55 -8.14
CA PRO A 400 23.86 -4.34 -7.32
C PRO A 400 22.49 -3.74 -7.04
N ASP A 401 21.51 -4.05 -7.90
CA ASP A 401 20.12 -3.61 -7.78
C ASP A 401 19.19 -4.72 -7.23
N PHE A 402 19.74 -5.77 -6.61
CA PHE A 402 18.93 -6.82 -6.00
C PHE A 402 17.95 -6.26 -4.94
N ASN A 403 18.39 -5.27 -4.18
CA ASN A 403 17.52 -4.54 -3.25
C ASN A 403 17.84 -3.05 -3.32
N VAL A 404 16.88 -2.22 -3.69
CA VAL A 404 17.02 -0.78 -3.92
C VAL A 404 16.11 -0.03 -2.96
N PHE A 405 16.66 0.95 -2.22
CA PHE A 405 15.92 1.68 -1.18
C PHE A 405 15.64 3.15 -1.54
N PHE A 406 16.26 3.66 -2.60
CA PHE A 406 16.11 5.06 -3.00
C PHE A 406 16.29 5.32 -4.50
N ARG A 407 17.33 4.74 -5.12
CA ARG A 407 17.58 4.89 -6.56
C ARG A 407 16.33 4.56 -7.37
N TYR A 408 16.25 5.10 -8.61
CA TYR A 408 15.14 4.85 -9.55
C TYR A 408 13.77 5.29 -9.02
N ASN A 409 13.75 6.31 -8.14
CA ASN A 409 12.56 6.76 -7.43
C ASN A 409 11.86 5.63 -6.66
N ALA A 410 12.64 4.70 -6.09
CA ALA A 410 12.14 3.52 -5.38
C ALA A 410 11.14 3.87 -4.28
N THR A 411 11.30 5.03 -3.65
CA THR A 411 10.46 5.47 -2.54
C THR A 411 9.18 6.19 -2.96
N TYR A 412 9.05 6.58 -4.24
CA TYR A 412 7.85 7.28 -4.69
C TYR A 412 6.66 6.30 -4.81
N PRO A 413 5.50 6.62 -4.20
CA PRO A 413 4.34 5.72 -4.20
C PRO A 413 3.56 5.83 -5.53
N TYR A 414 4.02 5.14 -6.56
CA TYR A 414 3.39 5.13 -7.88
C TYR A 414 2.03 4.44 -7.87
N TYR A 415 1.02 5.04 -8.47
CA TYR A 415 -0.29 4.42 -8.67
C TYR A 415 -0.22 3.18 -9.57
N SER A 416 0.68 3.19 -10.57
CA SER A 416 0.90 2.00 -11.41
C SER A 416 1.31 0.78 -10.60
N ASP A 417 2.10 0.94 -9.54
CA ASP A 417 2.49 -0.15 -8.65
C ASP A 417 1.28 -0.72 -7.91
N ALA A 418 0.45 0.16 -7.33
CA ALA A 418 -0.80 -0.25 -6.68
C ALA A 418 -1.75 -0.97 -7.63
N ILE A 419 -1.88 -0.49 -8.88
CA ILE A 419 -2.72 -1.08 -9.92
C ILE A 419 -2.24 -2.50 -10.25
N TRP A 420 -0.92 -2.74 -10.30
CA TRP A 420 -0.40 -4.10 -10.53
C TRP A 420 -0.91 -5.08 -9.47
N TYR A 421 -0.81 -4.74 -8.19
CA TYR A 421 -1.32 -5.61 -7.11
C TYR A 421 -2.82 -5.89 -7.27
N LEU A 422 -3.62 -4.90 -7.58
CA LEU A 422 -5.05 -5.07 -7.81
C LEU A 422 -5.33 -5.97 -9.03
N THR A 423 -4.53 -5.85 -10.11
CA THR A 423 -4.64 -6.77 -11.26
C THR A 423 -4.28 -8.19 -10.88
N GLN A 424 -3.26 -8.41 -10.04
CA GLN A 424 -2.93 -9.75 -9.56
C GLN A 424 -4.03 -10.29 -8.61
N MET A 425 -4.63 -9.47 -7.77
CA MET A 425 -5.80 -9.87 -6.97
C MET A 425 -6.95 -10.33 -7.87
N ARG A 426 -7.19 -9.64 -8.99
CA ARG A 426 -8.19 -10.06 -9.98
C ARG A 426 -7.75 -11.33 -10.71
N ARG A 427 -6.52 -11.37 -11.22
CA ARG A 427 -5.96 -12.51 -11.95
C ARG A 427 -6.12 -13.83 -11.19
N TRP A 428 -5.92 -13.79 -9.88
CA TRP A 428 -5.93 -14.99 -9.04
C TRP A 428 -7.25 -15.22 -8.28
N GLY A 429 -8.28 -14.38 -8.52
CA GLY A 429 -9.64 -14.61 -8.02
C GLY A 429 -9.92 -14.03 -6.63
N GLN A 430 -9.03 -13.23 -6.05
CA GLN A 430 -9.29 -12.50 -4.80
C GLN A 430 -10.30 -11.37 -5.03
N ILE A 431 -10.27 -10.74 -6.20
CA ILE A 431 -11.34 -9.89 -6.72
C ILE A 431 -12.13 -10.76 -7.70
N SER A 432 -13.34 -11.19 -7.30
CA SER A 432 -14.16 -12.14 -8.05
C SER A 432 -14.78 -11.54 -9.32
N GLU A 433 -15.12 -10.26 -9.28
CA GLU A 433 -15.81 -9.56 -10.36
C GLU A 433 -14.83 -8.79 -11.26
N THR A 434 -15.15 -8.70 -12.56
CA THR A 434 -14.45 -7.79 -13.47
C THR A 434 -14.76 -6.34 -13.07
N LYS A 435 -13.71 -5.51 -12.97
CA LYS A 435 -13.79 -4.09 -12.65
C LYS A 435 -13.39 -3.26 -13.86
N SER A 436 -13.84 -1.99 -13.94
CA SER A 436 -13.40 -1.07 -14.98
C SER A 436 -11.95 -0.60 -14.72
N ASP A 437 -11.27 -0.09 -15.75
CA ASP A 437 -9.91 0.47 -15.59
C ASP A 437 -9.89 1.64 -14.59
N GLU A 438 -10.94 2.48 -14.60
CA GLU A 438 -11.11 3.59 -13.65
C GLU A 438 -11.17 3.10 -12.20
N TRP A 439 -11.84 1.97 -11.96
CA TRP A 439 -11.92 1.40 -10.60
C TRP A 439 -10.53 1.09 -10.03
N TYR A 440 -9.63 0.51 -10.83
CA TYR A 440 -8.26 0.22 -10.39
C TYR A 440 -7.50 1.50 -10.03
N ILE A 441 -7.63 2.54 -10.87
CA ILE A 441 -7.02 3.85 -10.64
C ILE A 441 -7.58 4.51 -9.37
N GLU A 442 -8.89 4.45 -9.16
CA GLU A 442 -9.53 5.00 -7.97
C GLU A 442 -9.05 4.30 -6.68
N GLN A 443 -8.98 2.95 -6.68
CA GLN A 443 -8.48 2.24 -5.50
C GLN A 443 -7.01 2.56 -5.23
N ALA A 444 -6.16 2.64 -6.25
CA ALA A 444 -4.78 3.07 -6.12
C ALA A 444 -4.67 4.46 -5.46
N LYS A 445 -5.42 5.44 -5.91
CA LYS A 445 -5.46 6.82 -5.35
C LYS A 445 -6.03 6.88 -3.93
N ARG A 446 -6.91 5.96 -3.56
CA ARG A 446 -7.41 5.88 -2.18
C ARG A 446 -6.32 5.47 -1.20
N VAL A 447 -5.39 4.63 -1.63
CA VAL A 447 -4.37 4.02 -0.77
C VAL A 447 -3.03 4.75 -0.85
N TYR A 448 -2.54 5.02 -2.05
CA TYR A 448 -1.24 5.66 -2.26
C TYR A 448 -1.36 7.18 -2.18
N LYS A 449 -0.54 7.82 -1.34
CA LYS A 449 -0.65 9.26 -0.98
C LYS A 449 0.62 10.05 -1.36
N PRO A 450 0.89 10.24 -2.67
CA PRO A 450 2.10 10.95 -3.12
C PRO A 450 2.18 12.39 -2.60
N ALA A 451 1.05 13.04 -2.28
CA ALA A 451 1.06 14.40 -1.74
C ALA A 451 1.81 14.52 -0.38
N ILE A 452 1.76 13.49 0.48
CA ILE A 452 2.53 13.46 1.74
C ILE A 452 4.02 13.29 1.43
N TYR A 453 4.36 12.43 0.47
CA TYR A 453 5.73 12.23 -0.03
C TYR A 453 6.31 13.54 -0.56
N GLU A 454 5.59 14.22 -1.44
CA GLU A 454 6.02 15.49 -2.04
C GLU A 454 6.26 16.59 -0.98
N ALA A 455 5.37 16.68 0.01
CA ALA A 455 5.54 17.62 1.12
C ALA A 455 6.81 17.31 1.92
N ALA A 456 7.10 16.04 2.18
CA ALA A 456 8.31 15.58 2.85
C ALA A 456 9.57 15.90 2.02
N ALA A 457 9.56 15.59 0.74
CA ALA A 457 10.67 15.87 -0.19
C ALA A 457 10.98 17.37 -0.29
N LYS A 458 9.94 18.22 -0.48
CA LYS A 458 10.07 19.67 -0.49
C LYS A 458 10.63 20.21 0.83
N GLY A 459 10.22 19.63 1.96
CA GLY A 459 10.76 19.96 3.28
C GLY A 459 12.26 19.62 3.41
N LEU A 460 12.69 18.45 2.94
CA LEU A 460 14.11 18.04 2.95
C LEU A 460 14.98 18.91 2.03
N ILE A 461 14.46 19.28 0.87
CA ILE A 461 15.15 20.19 -0.05
C ILE A 461 15.32 21.58 0.59
N ALA A 462 14.26 22.12 1.18
CA ALA A 462 14.30 23.43 1.85
C ALA A 462 15.27 23.46 3.05
N GLN A 463 15.44 22.34 3.75
CA GLN A 463 16.40 22.17 4.85
C GLN A 463 17.83 21.87 4.39
N GLY A 464 18.04 21.61 3.10
CA GLY A 464 19.36 21.28 2.55
C GLY A 464 19.85 19.86 2.87
N TYR A 465 18.97 18.96 3.31
CA TYR A 465 19.32 17.56 3.52
C TYR A 465 19.37 16.75 2.23
N MET A 466 18.60 17.17 1.22
CA MET A 466 18.50 16.51 -0.08
C MET A 466 18.36 17.56 -1.19
N ASN A 467 18.57 17.16 -2.44
CA ASN A 467 18.50 18.03 -3.61
C ASN A 467 17.24 17.74 -4.43
N ALA A 468 16.78 18.71 -5.22
CA ALA A 468 15.62 18.48 -6.11
C ALA A 468 15.86 17.34 -7.12
N ALA A 469 17.10 17.14 -7.55
CA ALA A 469 17.48 16.05 -8.45
C ALA A 469 17.41 14.64 -7.82
N ASP A 470 17.24 14.55 -6.49
CA ASP A 470 17.07 13.28 -5.78
C ASP A 470 15.63 12.75 -5.92
N PHE A 471 14.69 13.52 -6.48
CA PHE A 471 13.26 13.23 -6.54
C PHE A 471 12.73 13.34 -7.97
N PRO A 472 11.57 12.74 -8.28
CA PRO A 472 10.87 13.01 -9.54
C PRO A 472 10.49 14.49 -9.63
N ASP A 473 10.32 14.98 -10.85
CA ASP A 473 9.81 16.34 -11.09
C ASP A 473 8.31 16.38 -10.79
N PHE A 474 7.95 16.84 -9.59
CA PHE A 474 6.59 16.88 -9.10
C PHE A 474 5.61 17.72 -9.92
N ASP A 475 6.12 18.64 -10.76
CA ASP A 475 5.27 19.46 -11.63
C ASP A 475 4.78 18.67 -12.86
N THR A 476 5.48 17.59 -13.21
CA THR A 476 5.16 16.72 -14.36
C THR A 476 4.83 15.29 -13.97
N GLU A 477 4.98 14.92 -12.67
CA GLU A 477 4.75 13.56 -12.20
C GLU A 477 3.26 13.19 -12.24
N SER A 478 2.95 12.11 -12.95
CA SER A 478 1.57 11.62 -13.15
C SER A 478 1.12 10.60 -12.11
N GLY A 479 2.05 10.10 -11.31
CA GLY A 479 1.85 8.95 -10.43
C GLY A 479 1.94 7.60 -11.14
N PHE A 480 2.32 7.58 -12.42
CA PHE A 480 2.59 6.37 -13.19
C PHE A 480 4.06 6.31 -13.57
N ARG A 481 4.66 5.13 -13.48
CA ARG A 481 6.06 4.96 -13.87
C ARG A 481 6.28 5.42 -15.30
N PRO A 482 7.36 6.15 -15.58
CA PRO A 482 7.58 6.77 -16.89
C PRO A 482 7.94 5.76 -17.98
N THR A 483 8.30 4.54 -17.61
CA THR A 483 8.71 3.46 -18.52
C THR A 483 7.75 2.27 -18.39
N THR A 484 7.53 1.61 -19.52
CA THR A 484 6.81 0.32 -19.53
C THR A 484 7.74 -0.76 -19.01
N ASP A 485 7.27 -1.53 -18.03
CA ASP A 485 7.99 -2.67 -17.48
C ASP A 485 7.74 -3.92 -18.33
N GLU A 486 8.72 -4.82 -18.35
CA GLU A 486 8.61 -6.14 -18.95
C GLU A 486 8.84 -7.22 -17.89
N PHE A 487 8.00 -8.25 -17.96
CA PHE A 487 8.12 -9.41 -17.08
C PHE A 487 8.90 -10.53 -17.75
N ILE A 488 9.26 -11.57 -16.98
CA ILE A 488 10.00 -12.75 -17.44
C ILE A 488 9.40 -13.42 -18.69
N ASP A 489 8.11 -13.27 -18.93
CA ASP A 489 7.39 -13.79 -20.10
C ASP A 489 7.27 -12.77 -21.25
N GLY A 490 7.85 -11.57 -21.09
CA GLY A 490 7.84 -10.51 -22.09
C GLY A 490 6.52 -9.72 -22.18
N VAL A 491 5.62 -9.91 -21.22
CA VAL A 491 4.36 -9.14 -21.17
C VAL A 491 4.65 -7.73 -20.66
N PRO A 492 4.33 -6.68 -21.45
CA PRO A 492 4.54 -5.31 -21.01
C PRO A 492 3.48 -4.85 -20.00
N TYR A 493 3.90 -3.98 -19.08
CA TYR A 493 3.03 -3.37 -18.07
C TYR A 493 3.37 -1.90 -17.85
N ASP A 494 2.36 -1.02 -17.84
CA ASP A 494 2.50 0.41 -17.55
C ASP A 494 1.44 0.95 -16.57
N GLY A 495 0.48 0.12 -16.16
CA GLY A 495 -0.62 0.49 -15.26
C GLY A 495 -1.78 1.26 -15.90
N ASN A 496 -1.67 1.71 -17.15
CA ASN A 496 -2.69 2.56 -17.79
C ASN A 496 -3.92 1.79 -18.24
N GLN A 497 -3.78 0.51 -18.58
CA GLN A 497 -4.83 -0.34 -19.11
C GLN A 497 -4.92 -1.69 -18.37
N PRO A 498 -5.37 -1.71 -17.11
CA PRO A 498 -5.40 -2.90 -16.26
C PRO A 498 -6.10 -4.11 -16.90
N ASN A 499 -7.26 -3.88 -17.56
CA ASN A 499 -8.01 -4.97 -18.19
C ASN A 499 -7.34 -5.49 -19.48
N ALA A 500 -6.62 -4.64 -20.22
CA ALA A 500 -5.83 -5.10 -21.38
C ALA A 500 -4.66 -5.96 -20.91
N TYR A 501 -3.97 -5.54 -19.82
CA TYR A 501 -2.92 -6.33 -19.19
C TYR A 501 -3.43 -7.70 -18.70
N LEU A 502 -4.57 -7.74 -18.00
CA LEU A 502 -5.20 -9.01 -17.56
C LEU A 502 -5.52 -9.94 -18.74
N LYS A 503 -6.02 -9.42 -19.87
CA LYS A 503 -6.33 -10.21 -21.07
C LYS A 503 -5.09 -10.77 -21.76
N SER A 504 -3.89 -10.23 -21.54
CA SER A 504 -2.64 -10.77 -22.07
C SER A 504 -2.13 -11.98 -21.31
N MET A 505 -2.67 -12.27 -20.11
CA MET A 505 -2.25 -13.37 -19.28
C MET A 505 -2.72 -14.72 -19.83
N LYS A 506 -1.77 -15.68 -19.95
CA LYS A 506 -2.07 -17.04 -20.42
C LYS A 506 -2.84 -17.84 -19.36
N ILE A 507 -2.49 -17.70 -18.09
CA ILE A 507 -3.16 -18.32 -16.95
C ILE A 507 -3.65 -17.20 -16.02
N GLY A 508 -4.94 -17.19 -15.71
CA GLY A 508 -5.55 -16.20 -14.83
C GLY A 508 -6.99 -15.89 -15.20
N LEU A 509 -7.74 -15.33 -14.27
CA LEU A 509 -9.06 -14.75 -14.52
C LEU A 509 -8.87 -13.37 -15.18
N GLN A 510 -9.72 -13.10 -16.20
CA GLN A 510 -9.68 -11.87 -16.97
C GLN A 510 -10.79 -10.91 -16.55
#